data_6c0088e3c0fd2bc4ad36761eab3b113b
#
_entry.id   6c0088e3c0fd2bc4ad36761eab3b113b
#
_cell.length_a   1.000
_cell.length_b   1.000
_cell.length_c   1.000
_cell.angle_alpha   90.00
_cell.angle_beta   90.00
_cell.angle_gamma   90.00
#
_symmetry.space_group_name_H-M   'P 1'
#
loop_
_entity.id
_entity.type
_entity.pdbx_description
1 polymer ?
#
loop_
_entity_poly.entity_id
_entity_poly.type
_entity_poly.pdbx_seq_one_letter_code
_entity_poly.pdbx_strand_id
1 'polypeptide(L)'
;MTMPPMPNITVPAGDAQEAGVTLNGGSTLKPGETISLKYGLTGITEPIIAQNVSFTYDPDYFEYVSVTGLQEGVSVVGNVYSLPGKVRIILASLGTDYGVTGSSELVSLQLRAKAVSSTVDTHVYSSAQVANAEGVETTFQSVSKPITIQYADLSSLNALIGTAETSYAQAVEGIGQGEYPVGSKAALEAAIAKAKAVQANPNVTQAEITQAVAELNAALSAFQASVNTSHAYDVNNSGQVSVGDLAFIAAHYGQTSADPNWNSKADVNADGVVDILDLSAVASYILNE
;
A
#
# COMPACT_ATOMS: atom_id res chain seq x y z
N MET A 1 77.61 -9.66 13.14
CA MET A 1 76.38 -8.94 13.38
C MET A 1 75.52 -9.14 12.14
N THR A 2 74.62 -10.12 12.12
CA THR A 2 73.72 -10.41 10.99
C THR A 2 72.43 -9.65 11.20
N MET A 3 72.03 -8.80 10.27
CA MET A 3 70.77 -8.10 10.27
C MET A 3 69.59 -9.09 10.16
N PRO A 4 68.53 -8.90 10.93
CA PRO A 4 67.32 -9.76 10.77
C PRO A 4 66.65 -9.44 9.43
N PRO A 5 65.99 -10.44 8.79
CA PRO A 5 65.26 -10.23 7.54
C PRO A 5 64.06 -9.29 7.76
N MET A 6 63.91 -8.33 6.83
CA MET A 6 62.75 -7.42 6.81
C MET A 6 61.46 -8.24 6.59
N PRO A 7 60.33 -7.89 7.28
CA PRO A 7 59.06 -8.51 7.04
C PRO A 7 58.58 -8.17 5.61
N ASN A 8 58.22 -9.23 4.89
CA ASN A 8 57.59 -9.14 3.57
C ASN A 8 56.18 -8.56 3.75
N ILE A 9 55.99 -7.29 3.49
CA ILE A 9 54.68 -6.62 3.47
C ILE A 9 54.02 -7.02 2.15
N THR A 10 53.21 -8.09 2.17
CA THR A 10 52.24 -8.35 1.10
C THR A 10 51.16 -7.24 1.19
N VAL A 11 51.25 -6.27 0.30
CA VAL A 11 50.12 -5.37 0.02
C VAL A 11 49.01 -6.24 -0.56
N PRO A 12 47.80 -6.30 0.01
CA PRO A 12 46.72 -7.01 -0.65
C PRO A 12 46.53 -6.34 -2.01
N ALA A 13 46.54 -7.11 -3.09
CA ALA A 13 46.08 -6.67 -4.38
C ALA A 13 44.61 -6.24 -4.15
N GLY A 14 44.35 -4.96 -4.31
CA GLY A 14 42.94 -4.47 -4.32
C GLY A 14 42.20 -5.34 -5.33
N ASP A 15 41.03 -5.85 -4.93
CA ASP A 15 40.17 -6.67 -5.79
C ASP A 15 39.97 -5.91 -7.12
N ALA A 16 40.71 -6.33 -8.16
CA ALA A 16 40.49 -5.82 -9.51
C ALA A 16 39.08 -6.27 -9.88
N GLN A 17 38.16 -5.35 -9.96
CA GLN A 17 36.77 -5.63 -10.30
C GLN A 17 36.75 -6.35 -11.65
N GLU A 18 36.22 -7.57 -11.69
CA GLU A 18 36.17 -8.38 -12.91
C GLU A 18 35.39 -7.64 -13.99
N ALA A 19 35.91 -7.67 -15.23
CA ALA A 19 35.29 -7.00 -16.37
C ALA A 19 33.94 -7.67 -16.70
N GLY A 20 32.91 -6.86 -16.84
CA GLY A 20 31.57 -7.41 -17.06
C GLY A 20 30.49 -6.38 -17.34
N VAL A 21 29.27 -6.90 -17.48
CA VAL A 21 28.03 -6.13 -17.62
C VAL A 21 27.46 -5.79 -16.25
N THR A 22 26.82 -4.62 -16.13
CA THR A 22 26.01 -4.25 -14.97
C THR A 22 24.59 -3.91 -15.40
N LEU A 23 23.62 -4.18 -14.52
CA LEU A 23 22.22 -3.82 -14.69
C LEU A 23 21.68 -3.30 -13.36
N ASN A 24 21.63 -1.98 -13.20
CA ASN A 24 21.27 -1.29 -11.97
C ASN A 24 19.90 -0.63 -12.07
N GLY A 25 19.24 -0.39 -10.94
CA GLY A 25 17.96 0.28 -10.90
C GLY A 25 17.07 -0.21 -9.76
N GLY A 26 15.82 0.25 -9.76
CA GLY A 26 14.80 -0.22 -8.81
C GLY A 26 14.61 -1.73 -8.86
N SER A 27 13.98 -2.28 -7.81
CA SER A 27 13.67 -3.71 -7.71
C SER A 27 12.20 -3.98 -7.42
N THR A 28 11.40 -2.93 -7.22
CA THR A 28 9.98 -3.05 -6.93
C THR A 28 9.19 -2.00 -7.72
N LEU A 29 8.01 -2.38 -8.22
CA LEU A 29 7.06 -1.47 -8.85
C LEU A 29 5.65 -2.07 -8.78
N LYS A 30 4.65 -1.26 -9.14
CA LYS A 30 3.24 -1.67 -9.22
C LYS A 30 2.80 -1.85 -10.67
N PRO A 31 1.69 -2.55 -10.92
CA PRO A 31 1.08 -2.60 -12.24
C PRO A 31 0.84 -1.20 -12.81
N GLY A 32 1.22 -1.00 -14.07
CA GLY A 32 1.14 0.29 -14.78
C GLY A 32 2.33 1.23 -14.56
N GLU A 33 3.17 1.02 -13.56
CA GLU A 33 4.38 1.82 -13.33
C GLU A 33 5.50 1.41 -14.28
N THR A 34 6.43 2.35 -14.51
CA THR A 34 7.62 2.16 -15.34
C THR A 34 8.87 2.07 -14.46
N ILE A 35 9.70 1.06 -14.70
CA ILE A 35 11.01 0.92 -14.07
C ILE A 35 12.10 1.32 -15.05
N SER A 36 13.10 2.04 -14.55
CA SER A 36 14.32 2.40 -15.30
C SER A 36 15.47 1.51 -14.85
N LEU A 37 16.02 0.73 -15.76
CA LEU A 37 17.16 -0.13 -15.54
C LEU A 37 18.36 0.38 -16.33
N LYS A 38 19.45 0.66 -15.65
CA LYS A 38 20.65 1.23 -16.24
C LYS A 38 21.64 0.12 -16.56
N TYR A 39 21.87 -0.06 -17.84
CA TYR A 39 22.92 -0.93 -18.35
C TYR A 39 24.25 -0.20 -18.35
N GLY A 40 25.30 -0.89 -17.96
CA GLY A 40 26.65 -0.41 -18.00
C GLY A 40 27.68 -1.51 -18.10
N LEU A 41 28.95 -1.10 -18.13
CA LEU A 41 30.12 -1.96 -18.05
C LEU A 41 30.88 -1.66 -16.76
N THR A 42 31.64 -2.65 -16.28
CA THR A 42 32.50 -2.54 -15.10
C THR A 42 33.82 -3.23 -15.34
N GLY A 43 34.91 -2.77 -14.69
CA GLY A 43 36.22 -3.41 -14.75
C GLY A 43 36.89 -3.37 -16.11
N ILE A 44 36.51 -2.47 -17.00
CA ILE A 44 37.03 -2.39 -18.37
C ILE A 44 38.39 -1.74 -18.40
N THR A 45 39.40 -2.48 -18.82
CA THR A 45 40.79 -2.00 -18.90
C THR A 45 41.18 -1.50 -20.29
N GLU A 46 40.60 -2.08 -21.35
CA GLU A 46 40.80 -1.63 -22.73
C GLU A 46 39.56 -0.87 -23.26
N PRO A 47 39.73 0.26 -23.99
CA PRO A 47 38.60 1.04 -24.47
C PRO A 47 37.64 0.22 -25.37
N ILE A 48 36.39 0.09 -24.99
CA ILE A 48 35.33 -0.51 -25.78
C ILE A 48 34.70 0.55 -26.69
N ILE A 49 34.65 0.25 -28.00
CA ILE A 49 34.19 1.17 -29.03
C ILE A 49 32.78 0.79 -29.53
N ALA A 50 32.47 -0.49 -29.58
CA ALA A 50 31.15 -0.95 -30.04
C ALA A 50 30.60 -2.05 -29.13
N GLN A 51 29.26 -2.09 -29.01
CA GLN A 51 28.58 -3.06 -28.15
C GLN A 51 27.28 -3.52 -28.82
N ASN A 52 27.03 -4.81 -28.77
CA ASN A 52 25.77 -5.43 -29.12
C ASN A 52 25.11 -5.92 -27.82
N VAL A 53 24.12 -5.17 -27.36
CA VAL A 53 23.47 -5.38 -26.07
C VAL A 53 22.09 -6.01 -26.26
N SER A 54 21.82 -7.04 -25.50
CA SER A 54 20.52 -7.69 -25.45
C SER A 54 19.94 -7.63 -24.05
N PHE A 55 18.68 -7.22 -23.95
CA PHE A 55 17.87 -7.34 -22.74
C PHE A 55 16.80 -8.40 -22.96
N THR A 56 16.55 -9.23 -21.97
CA THR A 56 15.45 -10.19 -21.96
C THR A 56 14.64 -10.07 -20.70
N TYR A 57 13.34 -10.14 -20.81
CA TYR A 57 12.36 -10.01 -19.74
C TYR A 57 11.12 -10.86 -20.04
N ASP A 58 10.30 -11.14 -19.06
CA ASP A 58 9.05 -11.85 -19.28
C ASP A 58 8.01 -10.91 -19.90
N PRO A 59 7.54 -11.18 -21.14
CA PRO A 59 6.56 -10.33 -21.83
C PRO A 59 5.15 -10.41 -21.23
N ASP A 60 4.85 -11.38 -20.36
CA ASP A 60 3.58 -11.44 -19.66
C ASP A 60 3.52 -10.39 -18.54
N TYR A 61 4.68 -10.01 -18.00
CA TYR A 61 4.80 -9.05 -16.91
C TYR A 61 5.27 -7.66 -17.32
N PHE A 62 5.98 -7.54 -18.44
CA PHE A 62 6.52 -6.26 -18.89
C PHE A 62 6.20 -5.96 -20.34
N GLU A 63 6.13 -4.67 -20.63
CA GLU A 63 6.20 -4.12 -21.99
C GLU A 63 7.38 -3.15 -22.11
N TYR A 64 8.02 -3.15 -23.29
CA TYR A 64 9.08 -2.21 -23.62
C TYR A 64 8.51 -0.80 -23.81
N VAL A 65 9.17 0.19 -23.21
CA VAL A 65 8.82 1.62 -23.36
C VAL A 65 9.87 2.34 -24.21
N SER A 66 11.12 2.37 -23.74
CA SER A 66 12.20 3.09 -24.43
C SER A 66 13.58 2.65 -23.98
N VAL A 67 14.59 3.03 -24.77
CA VAL A 67 16.01 3.06 -24.39
C VAL A 67 16.57 4.43 -24.68
N THR A 68 17.30 5.00 -23.72
CA THR A 68 17.95 6.30 -23.81
C THR A 68 19.43 6.21 -23.45
N GLY A 69 20.31 6.89 -24.20
CA GLY A 69 21.72 7.02 -23.87
C GLY A 69 21.93 7.85 -22.60
N LEU A 70 22.93 7.47 -21.81
CA LEU A 70 23.30 8.16 -20.57
C LEU A 70 24.68 8.81 -20.63
N GLN A 71 25.55 8.35 -21.53
CA GLN A 71 26.92 8.82 -21.63
C GLN A 71 27.13 9.63 -22.92
N GLU A 72 27.72 10.80 -22.77
CA GLU A 72 28.16 11.63 -23.93
C GLU A 72 29.17 10.86 -24.77
N GLY A 73 29.07 11.01 -26.09
CA GLY A 73 29.95 10.34 -27.05
C GLY A 73 29.71 8.85 -27.24
N VAL A 74 28.76 8.26 -26.52
CA VAL A 74 28.27 6.87 -26.73
C VAL A 74 26.81 6.93 -27.18
N SER A 75 26.53 6.42 -28.37
CA SER A 75 25.20 6.52 -28.96
C SER A 75 24.60 5.16 -29.30
N VAL A 76 23.27 5.07 -29.18
CA VAL A 76 22.50 3.97 -29.78
C VAL A 76 22.48 4.23 -31.28
N VAL A 77 23.09 3.34 -32.05
CA VAL A 77 23.17 3.44 -33.51
C VAL A 77 22.15 2.54 -34.18
N GLY A 78 21.48 3.07 -35.19
CA GLY A 78 20.42 2.37 -35.88
C GLY A 78 19.12 2.30 -35.09
N ASN A 79 18.25 1.36 -35.47
CA ASN A 79 16.96 1.15 -34.83
C ASN A 79 17.08 0.20 -33.64
N VAL A 80 16.35 0.50 -32.57
CA VAL A 80 16.15 -0.45 -31.47
C VAL A 80 15.30 -1.60 -31.98
N TYR A 81 15.85 -2.82 -31.90
CA TYR A 81 15.09 -4.02 -32.22
C TYR A 81 14.33 -4.49 -30.99
N SER A 82 13.01 -4.40 -31.03
CA SER A 82 12.14 -4.79 -29.92
C SER A 82 11.11 -5.82 -30.37
N LEU A 83 11.09 -6.95 -29.67
CA LEU A 83 10.02 -7.95 -29.70
C LEU A 83 9.51 -8.19 -28.29
N PRO A 84 8.32 -8.78 -28.10
CA PRO A 84 7.87 -9.19 -26.77
C PRO A 84 8.93 -10.03 -26.07
N GLY A 85 9.36 -9.59 -24.87
CA GLY A 85 10.35 -10.27 -24.07
C GLY A 85 11.82 -10.02 -24.46
N LYS A 86 12.11 -9.26 -25.52
CA LYS A 86 13.49 -9.02 -25.97
C LYS A 86 13.68 -7.63 -26.58
N VAL A 87 14.70 -6.93 -26.11
CA VAL A 87 15.20 -5.68 -26.70
C VAL A 87 16.67 -5.86 -27.04
N ARG A 88 17.06 -5.49 -28.25
CA ARG A 88 18.45 -5.51 -28.72
C ARG A 88 18.82 -4.14 -29.27
N ILE A 89 19.98 -3.64 -28.86
CA ILE A 89 20.55 -2.37 -29.30
C ILE A 89 22.00 -2.54 -29.69
N ILE A 90 22.45 -1.66 -30.57
CA ILE A 90 23.88 -1.48 -30.89
C ILE A 90 24.30 -0.13 -30.32
N LEU A 91 25.39 -0.11 -29.55
CA LEU A 91 26.03 1.10 -29.09
C LEU A 91 27.35 1.29 -29.83
N ALA A 92 27.68 2.52 -30.12
CA ALA A 92 29.00 2.89 -30.64
C ALA A 92 29.50 4.17 -30.00
N SER A 93 30.80 4.21 -29.72
CA SER A 93 31.51 5.41 -29.35
C SER A 93 31.75 6.29 -30.59
N LEU A 94 31.53 7.61 -30.45
CA LEU A 94 31.64 8.56 -31.53
C LEU A 94 33.12 9.04 -31.68
N GLY A 95 34.03 8.10 -31.79
CA GLY A 95 35.45 8.24 -31.85
C GLY A 95 36.19 7.55 -30.72
N THR A 96 37.50 7.35 -30.86
CA THR A 96 38.37 6.67 -29.90
C THR A 96 38.42 7.37 -28.54
N ASP A 97 38.25 8.69 -28.52
CA ASP A 97 38.28 9.51 -27.29
C ASP A 97 37.07 9.20 -26.38
N TYR A 98 36.03 8.64 -26.94
CA TYR A 98 34.83 8.21 -26.20
C TYR A 98 34.78 6.72 -25.91
N GLY A 99 35.89 6.00 -26.07
CA GLY A 99 36.01 4.59 -25.72
C GLY A 99 35.69 4.36 -24.25
N VAL A 100 34.78 3.39 -23.98
CA VAL A 100 34.33 3.09 -22.61
C VAL A 100 35.40 2.35 -21.85
N THR A 101 35.84 2.89 -20.72
CA THR A 101 36.83 2.27 -19.80
C THR A 101 36.31 2.32 -18.36
N GLY A 102 36.90 1.51 -17.49
CA GLY A 102 36.54 1.47 -16.07
C GLY A 102 35.12 0.95 -15.82
N SER A 103 34.30 1.75 -15.13
CA SER A 103 32.92 1.45 -14.83
C SER A 103 32.03 2.63 -15.22
N SER A 104 31.02 2.37 -16.06
CA SER A 104 30.13 3.42 -16.60
C SER A 104 28.71 2.88 -16.84
N GLU A 105 27.71 3.70 -16.58
CA GLU A 105 26.32 3.48 -17.00
C GLU A 105 26.12 4.11 -18.38
N LEU A 106 25.64 3.34 -19.35
CA LEU A 106 25.65 3.71 -20.77
C LEU A 106 24.28 3.99 -21.34
N VAL A 107 23.26 3.22 -20.92
CA VAL A 107 21.88 3.40 -21.37
C VAL A 107 20.89 3.10 -20.25
N SER A 108 19.73 3.74 -20.31
CA SER A 108 18.56 3.45 -19.49
C SER A 108 17.53 2.73 -20.32
N LEU A 109 17.22 1.48 -19.94
CA LEU A 109 16.06 0.71 -20.44
C LEU A 109 14.85 1.04 -19.57
N GLN A 110 13.73 1.36 -20.21
CA GLN A 110 12.45 1.54 -19.53
C GLN A 110 11.48 0.44 -19.89
N LEU A 111 10.96 -0.23 -18.85
CA LEU A 111 9.94 -1.27 -18.95
C LEU A 111 8.75 -0.86 -18.09
N ARG A 112 7.52 -1.04 -18.61
CA ARG A 112 6.29 -0.84 -17.86
C ARG A 112 5.76 -2.19 -17.38
N ALA A 113 5.38 -2.27 -16.09
CA ALA A 113 4.72 -3.44 -15.56
C ALA A 113 3.30 -3.56 -16.09
N LYS A 114 2.93 -4.76 -16.51
CA LYS A 114 1.57 -5.12 -16.89
C LYS A 114 0.71 -5.41 -15.66
N ALA A 115 -0.60 -5.52 -15.88
CA ALA A 115 -1.53 -5.95 -14.84
C ALA A 115 -1.21 -7.38 -14.38
N VAL A 116 -1.19 -7.59 -13.07
CA VAL A 116 -1.02 -8.89 -12.43
C VAL A 116 -2.15 -9.13 -11.42
N SER A 117 -2.46 -10.38 -11.10
CA SER A 117 -3.51 -10.76 -10.14
C SER A 117 -2.97 -11.16 -8.76
N SER A 118 -1.65 -11.18 -8.61
CA SER A 118 -0.92 -11.41 -7.35
C SER A 118 0.45 -10.77 -7.45
N THR A 119 1.15 -10.59 -6.32
CA THR A 119 2.55 -10.16 -6.33
C THR A 119 3.41 -11.18 -7.07
N VAL A 120 4.26 -10.71 -7.98
CA VAL A 120 5.10 -11.53 -8.86
C VAL A 120 6.55 -11.14 -8.70
N ASP A 121 7.41 -12.14 -8.49
CA ASP A 121 8.86 -12.00 -8.57
C ASP A 121 9.34 -12.50 -9.94
N THR A 122 10.07 -11.65 -10.65
CA THR A 122 10.57 -11.91 -11.99
C THR A 122 11.98 -11.35 -12.15
N HIS A 123 12.58 -11.52 -13.33
CA HIS A 123 13.92 -11.03 -13.59
C HIS A 123 14.01 -10.35 -14.95
N VAL A 124 14.87 -9.35 -15.02
CA VAL A 124 15.34 -8.77 -16.29
C VAL A 124 16.80 -9.12 -16.44
N TYR A 125 17.18 -9.61 -17.61
CA TYR A 125 18.55 -10.03 -17.91
C TYR A 125 19.17 -9.04 -18.90
N SER A 126 20.49 -8.86 -18.82
CA SER A 126 21.26 -8.15 -19.82
C SER A 126 22.53 -8.94 -20.16
N SER A 127 22.88 -8.97 -21.42
CA SER A 127 24.12 -9.55 -21.95
C SER A 127 24.69 -8.63 -23.03
N ALA A 128 26.01 -8.67 -23.21
CA ALA A 128 26.68 -7.90 -24.24
C ALA A 128 27.83 -8.66 -24.90
N GLN A 129 27.97 -8.43 -26.21
CA GLN A 129 29.19 -8.65 -26.96
C GLN A 129 29.77 -7.27 -27.26
N VAL A 130 31.03 -7.06 -26.93
CA VAL A 130 31.70 -5.77 -27.04
C VAL A 130 32.92 -5.90 -27.94
N ALA A 131 33.34 -4.79 -28.57
CA ALA A 131 34.55 -4.75 -29.39
C ALA A 131 35.42 -3.54 -29.04
N ASN A 132 36.75 -3.73 -29.03
CA ASN A 132 37.74 -2.65 -28.92
C ASN A 132 38.02 -1.99 -30.27
N ALA A 133 38.96 -1.04 -30.33
CA ALA A 133 39.30 -0.30 -31.55
C ALA A 133 39.95 -1.18 -32.63
N GLU A 134 40.58 -2.28 -32.27
CA GLU A 134 41.19 -3.26 -33.19
C GLU A 134 40.15 -4.26 -33.73
N GLY A 135 38.87 -4.16 -33.29
CA GLY A 135 37.82 -5.08 -33.71
C GLY A 135 37.84 -6.43 -32.98
N VAL A 136 38.60 -6.53 -31.89
CA VAL A 136 38.61 -7.74 -31.07
C VAL A 136 37.33 -7.79 -30.25
N GLU A 137 36.57 -8.88 -30.42
CA GLU A 137 35.29 -9.09 -29.75
C GLU A 137 35.45 -9.86 -28.45
N THR A 138 34.71 -9.45 -27.43
CA THR A 138 34.55 -10.14 -26.14
C THR A 138 33.09 -10.26 -25.78
N THR A 139 32.67 -11.45 -25.36
CA THR A 139 31.30 -11.70 -24.88
C THR A 139 31.31 -11.79 -23.36
N PHE A 140 30.57 -10.89 -22.70
CA PHE A 140 30.40 -10.91 -21.24
C PHE A 140 29.25 -11.82 -20.85
N GLN A 141 29.35 -12.40 -19.65
CA GLN A 141 28.27 -13.18 -19.05
C GLN A 141 27.03 -12.33 -18.82
N SER A 142 25.86 -12.98 -18.94
CA SER A 142 24.60 -12.33 -18.65
C SER A 142 24.47 -12.05 -17.17
N VAL A 143 24.00 -10.83 -16.84
CA VAL A 143 23.59 -10.45 -15.50
C VAL A 143 22.08 -10.43 -15.38
N SER A 144 21.57 -10.67 -14.17
CA SER A 144 20.14 -10.62 -13.88
C SER A 144 19.84 -9.57 -12.83
N LYS A 145 18.72 -8.88 -12.99
CA LYS A 145 18.13 -7.96 -12.01
C LYS A 145 16.81 -8.55 -11.54
N PRO A 146 16.68 -8.93 -10.26
CA PRO A 146 15.41 -9.34 -9.70
C PRO A 146 14.47 -8.13 -9.57
N ILE A 147 13.20 -8.32 -9.93
CA ILE A 147 12.14 -7.31 -9.89
C ILE A 147 10.90 -7.94 -9.26
N THR A 148 10.31 -7.24 -8.29
CA THR A 148 9.02 -7.60 -7.70
C THR A 148 7.93 -6.65 -8.19
N ILE A 149 6.90 -7.17 -8.84
CA ILE A 149 5.68 -6.41 -9.17
C ILE A 149 4.69 -6.63 -8.03
N GLN A 150 4.47 -5.59 -7.22
CA GLN A 150 3.61 -5.63 -6.04
C GLN A 150 2.15 -5.44 -6.43
N TYR A 151 1.31 -6.41 -6.05
CA TYR A 151 -0.14 -6.34 -6.23
C TYR A 151 -0.83 -5.95 -4.92
N ALA A 152 -1.88 -5.10 -5.01
CA ALA A 152 -2.73 -4.72 -3.89
C ALA A 152 -4.21 -4.86 -4.31
N ASP A 153 -4.93 -5.82 -3.70
CA ASP A 153 -6.33 -6.07 -3.97
C ASP A 153 -7.23 -5.25 -3.03
N LEU A 154 -7.94 -4.28 -3.58
CA LEU A 154 -8.89 -3.41 -2.88
C LEU A 154 -10.33 -3.93 -2.86
N SER A 155 -10.65 -5.05 -3.50
CA SER A 155 -12.03 -5.50 -3.68
C SER A 155 -12.76 -5.72 -2.36
N SER A 156 -12.14 -6.38 -1.39
CA SER A 156 -12.72 -6.60 -0.06
C SER A 156 -12.96 -5.28 0.70
N LEU A 157 -12.01 -4.36 0.63
CA LEU A 157 -12.13 -3.04 1.28
C LEU A 157 -13.26 -2.22 0.64
N ASN A 158 -13.36 -2.21 -0.69
CA ASN A 158 -14.40 -1.50 -1.42
C ASN A 158 -15.80 -2.01 -1.07
N ALA A 159 -15.97 -3.35 -1.03
CA ALA A 159 -17.23 -3.97 -0.65
C ALA A 159 -17.63 -3.61 0.78
N LEU A 160 -16.69 -3.65 1.72
CA LEU A 160 -16.93 -3.35 3.13
C LEU A 160 -17.25 -1.86 3.35
N ILE A 161 -16.57 -0.93 2.65
CA ILE A 161 -16.90 0.50 2.67
C ILE A 161 -18.36 0.69 2.23
N GLY A 162 -18.79 0.11 1.11
CA GLY A 162 -20.17 0.20 0.64
C GLY A 162 -21.20 -0.33 1.65
N THR A 163 -20.89 -1.44 2.33
CA THR A 163 -21.74 -2.00 3.39
C THR A 163 -21.83 -1.05 4.59
N ALA A 164 -20.71 -0.51 5.04
CA ALA A 164 -20.65 0.42 6.18
C ALA A 164 -21.38 1.74 5.88
N GLU A 165 -21.24 2.29 4.67
CA GLU A 165 -21.96 3.49 4.22
C GLU A 165 -23.47 3.27 4.16
N THR A 166 -23.89 2.08 3.69
CA THR A 166 -25.30 1.71 3.66
C THR A 166 -25.88 1.63 5.08
N SER A 167 -25.17 0.97 5.99
CA SER A 167 -25.57 0.87 7.39
C SER A 167 -25.60 2.25 8.05
N TYR A 168 -24.63 3.12 7.80
CA TYR A 168 -24.60 4.49 8.29
C TYR A 168 -25.79 5.32 7.78
N ALA A 169 -26.11 5.20 6.49
CA ALA A 169 -27.20 5.98 5.86
C ALA A 169 -28.59 5.55 6.35
N GLN A 170 -28.79 4.26 6.59
CA GLN A 170 -30.07 3.72 7.04
C GLN A 170 -30.30 3.88 8.55
N ALA A 171 -29.25 4.05 9.33
CA ALA A 171 -29.34 4.15 10.77
C ALA A 171 -29.95 5.48 11.21
N VAL A 172 -30.91 5.41 12.13
CA VAL A 172 -31.51 6.55 12.83
C VAL A 172 -30.97 6.55 14.25
N GLU A 173 -30.46 7.68 14.70
CA GLU A 173 -30.06 7.88 16.10
C GLU A 173 -31.24 8.35 16.94
N GLY A 174 -31.43 7.74 18.11
CA GLY A 174 -32.52 8.05 19.00
C GLY A 174 -32.60 7.07 20.17
N ILE A 175 -33.72 7.08 20.84
CA ILE A 175 -34.00 6.30 22.05
C ILE A 175 -34.99 5.16 21.81
N GLY A 176 -35.52 5.06 20.58
CA GLY A 176 -36.50 4.06 20.19
C GLY A 176 -35.90 2.67 19.97
N GLN A 177 -36.74 1.65 20.04
CA GLN A 177 -36.33 0.29 19.67
C GLN A 177 -35.94 0.24 18.18
N GLY A 178 -34.81 -0.36 17.87
CA GLY A 178 -34.26 -0.42 16.51
C GLY A 178 -33.49 0.83 16.09
N GLU A 179 -33.50 1.90 16.87
CA GLU A 179 -32.65 3.07 16.69
C GLU A 179 -31.28 2.84 17.33
N TYR A 180 -30.34 3.71 17.00
CA TYR A 180 -28.98 3.67 17.53
C TYR A 180 -28.79 4.77 18.58
N PRO A 181 -27.98 4.60 19.63
CA PRO A 181 -27.69 5.64 20.59
C PRO A 181 -27.16 6.91 19.93
N VAL A 182 -27.58 8.08 20.42
CA VAL A 182 -27.11 9.37 19.92
C VAL A 182 -25.58 9.46 20.02
N GLY A 183 -24.93 9.82 18.91
CA GLY A 183 -23.47 9.89 18.78
C GLY A 183 -22.80 8.59 18.35
N SER A 184 -23.55 7.48 18.23
CA SER A 184 -22.99 6.18 17.80
C SER A 184 -22.49 6.20 16.35
N LYS A 185 -23.11 6.98 15.47
CA LYS A 185 -22.72 7.14 14.07
C LYS A 185 -21.33 7.74 13.89
N ALA A 186 -20.89 8.61 14.81
CA ALA A 186 -19.60 9.30 14.69
C ALA A 186 -18.40 8.37 14.64
N ALA A 187 -18.42 7.29 15.42
CA ALA A 187 -17.34 6.28 15.42
C ALA A 187 -17.28 5.50 14.09
N LEU A 188 -18.44 5.12 13.55
CA LEU A 188 -18.52 4.43 12.26
C LEU A 188 -18.10 5.36 11.11
N GLU A 189 -18.51 6.63 11.12
CA GLU A 189 -18.11 7.63 10.14
C GLU A 189 -16.59 7.83 10.11
N ALA A 190 -15.95 7.94 11.29
CA ALA A 190 -14.51 8.05 11.39
C ALA A 190 -13.78 6.81 10.82
N ALA A 191 -14.32 5.60 11.06
CA ALA A 191 -13.76 4.37 10.51
C ALA A 191 -13.92 4.29 8.98
N ILE A 192 -15.06 4.69 8.43
CA ILE A 192 -15.30 4.80 6.99
C ILE A 192 -14.30 5.79 6.36
N ALA A 193 -14.09 6.95 6.98
CA ALA A 193 -13.14 7.96 6.48
C ALA A 193 -11.70 7.42 6.44
N LYS A 194 -11.26 6.68 7.47
CA LYS A 194 -9.95 6.02 7.48
C LYS A 194 -9.82 4.98 6.36
N ALA A 195 -10.83 4.14 6.19
CA ALA A 195 -10.84 3.11 5.14
C ALA A 195 -10.76 3.74 3.73
N LYS A 196 -11.49 4.83 3.49
CA LYS A 196 -11.41 5.61 2.23
C LYS A 196 -10.05 6.25 2.01
N ALA A 197 -9.37 6.70 3.06
CA ALA A 197 -8.01 7.22 2.95
C ALA A 197 -7.02 6.13 2.51
N VAL A 198 -7.16 4.91 3.03
CA VAL A 198 -6.38 3.74 2.57
C VAL A 198 -6.72 3.38 1.12
N GLN A 199 -8.00 3.37 0.75
CA GLN A 199 -8.47 3.13 -0.61
C GLN A 199 -7.87 4.12 -1.63
N ALA A 200 -7.77 5.38 -1.27
CA ALA A 200 -7.27 6.46 -2.12
C ALA A 200 -5.74 6.53 -2.19
N ASN A 201 -5.02 5.79 -1.34
CA ASN A 201 -3.56 5.82 -1.31
C ASN A 201 -2.98 5.04 -2.51
N PRO A 202 -2.31 5.69 -3.50
CA PRO A 202 -1.73 4.99 -4.64
C PRO A 202 -0.57 4.07 -4.24
N ASN A 203 0.01 4.28 -3.05
CA ASN A 203 1.13 3.50 -2.53
C ASN A 203 0.71 2.48 -1.46
N VAL A 204 -0.60 2.15 -1.42
CA VAL A 204 -1.10 1.17 -0.46
C VAL A 204 -0.49 -0.20 -0.66
N THR A 205 -0.17 -0.87 0.45
CA THR A 205 0.27 -2.27 0.48
C THR A 205 -0.89 -3.20 0.82
N GLN A 206 -0.76 -4.49 0.48
CA GLN A 206 -1.78 -5.48 0.85
C GLN A 206 -1.96 -5.59 2.38
N ALA A 207 -0.91 -5.39 3.16
CA ALA A 207 -0.98 -5.41 4.61
C ALA A 207 -1.83 -4.25 5.17
N GLU A 208 -1.67 -3.03 4.63
CA GLU A 208 -2.49 -1.87 5.01
C GLU A 208 -3.96 -2.06 4.64
N ILE A 209 -4.24 -2.66 3.48
CA ILE A 209 -5.61 -3.01 3.08
C ILE A 209 -6.23 -4.02 4.05
N THR A 210 -5.50 -5.08 4.39
CA THR A 210 -5.97 -6.11 5.34
C THR A 210 -6.26 -5.50 6.71
N GLN A 211 -5.39 -4.60 7.19
CA GLN A 211 -5.59 -3.87 8.44
C GLN A 211 -6.84 -2.97 8.38
N ALA A 212 -7.01 -2.21 7.30
CA ALA A 212 -8.17 -1.33 7.11
C ALA A 212 -9.50 -2.11 7.07
N VAL A 213 -9.52 -3.29 6.43
CA VAL A 213 -10.67 -4.20 6.43
C VAL A 213 -10.99 -4.66 7.85
N ALA A 214 -9.99 -5.05 8.63
CA ALA A 214 -10.19 -5.51 10.01
C ALA A 214 -10.73 -4.37 10.91
N GLU A 215 -10.17 -3.17 10.81
CA GLU A 215 -10.59 -1.99 11.60
C GLU A 215 -12.01 -1.55 11.24
N LEU A 216 -12.34 -1.45 9.95
CA LEU A 216 -13.69 -1.06 9.52
C LEU A 216 -14.73 -2.12 9.90
N ASN A 217 -14.40 -3.41 9.78
CA ASN A 217 -15.30 -4.50 10.16
C ASN A 217 -15.58 -4.50 11.67
N ALA A 218 -14.56 -4.23 12.50
CA ALA A 218 -14.72 -4.10 13.95
C ALA A 218 -15.63 -2.92 14.31
N ALA A 219 -15.43 -1.75 13.67
CA ALA A 219 -16.26 -0.57 13.89
C ALA A 219 -17.72 -0.79 13.45
N LEU A 220 -17.92 -1.42 12.29
CA LEU A 220 -19.26 -1.75 11.79
C LEU A 220 -19.96 -2.74 12.71
N SER A 221 -19.28 -3.78 13.17
CA SER A 221 -19.83 -4.77 14.10
C SER A 221 -20.21 -4.14 15.45
N ALA A 222 -19.34 -3.28 15.99
CA ALA A 222 -19.62 -2.55 17.22
C ALA A 222 -20.83 -1.60 17.07
N PHE A 223 -20.91 -0.91 15.93
CA PHE A 223 -22.05 -0.06 15.60
C PHE A 223 -23.35 -0.87 15.52
N GLN A 224 -23.37 -1.96 14.77
CA GLN A 224 -24.56 -2.83 14.65
C GLN A 224 -25.00 -3.44 15.98
N ALA A 225 -24.05 -3.77 16.86
CA ALA A 225 -24.32 -4.30 18.18
C ALA A 225 -24.89 -3.23 19.16
N SER A 226 -24.73 -1.94 18.85
CA SER A 226 -25.20 -0.85 19.70
C SER A 226 -26.67 -0.50 19.54
N VAL A 227 -27.38 -1.16 18.60
CA VAL A 227 -28.81 -0.91 18.36
C VAL A 227 -29.63 -1.08 19.64
N ASN A 228 -30.54 -0.14 19.90
CA ASN A 228 -31.44 -0.19 21.04
C ASN A 228 -32.39 -1.39 20.90
N THR A 229 -32.33 -2.32 21.84
CA THR A 229 -33.20 -3.51 21.86
C THR A 229 -34.55 -3.23 22.49
N SER A 230 -34.69 -2.11 23.22
CA SER A 230 -35.93 -1.61 23.81
C SER A 230 -35.95 -0.08 23.72
N HIS A 231 -37.14 0.52 23.84
CA HIS A 231 -37.26 1.97 23.95
C HIS A 231 -36.73 2.45 25.33
N ALA A 232 -36.03 3.58 25.37
CA ALA A 232 -35.50 4.10 26.63
C ALA A 232 -36.60 4.43 27.68
N TYR A 233 -37.81 4.72 27.20
CA TYR A 233 -38.97 4.97 28.06
C TYR A 233 -39.76 3.71 28.45
N ASP A 234 -39.42 2.52 27.93
CA ASP A 234 -39.92 1.22 28.41
C ASP A 234 -39.10 0.82 29.64
N VAL A 235 -39.32 1.53 30.74
CA VAL A 235 -38.55 1.39 31.97
C VAL A 235 -38.89 0.13 32.77
N ASN A 236 -40.06 -0.43 32.54
CA ASN A 236 -40.51 -1.67 33.13
C ASN A 236 -40.19 -2.93 32.29
N ASN A 237 -39.57 -2.73 31.09
CA ASN A 237 -39.24 -3.77 30.09
C ASN A 237 -40.46 -4.61 29.66
N SER A 238 -41.64 -4.04 29.53
CA SER A 238 -42.84 -4.74 29.06
C SER A 238 -42.87 -4.96 27.54
N GLY A 239 -41.96 -4.29 26.78
CA GLY A 239 -41.90 -4.27 25.34
C GLY A 239 -42.71 -3.14 24.68
N GLN A 240 -43.34 -2.27 25.47
CA GLN A 240 -44.12 -1.13 24.99
C GLN A 240 -44.03 0.02 25.99
N VAL A 241 -43.92 1.26 25.50
CA VAL A 241 -44.02 2.45 26.34
C VAL A 241 -45.49 2.74 26.61
N SER A 242 -45.89 2.75 27.88
CA SER A 242 -47.28 2.82 28.29
C SER A 242 -47.48 3.49 29.65
N VAL A 243 -48.71 3.60 30.10
CA VAL A 243 -49.00 4.10 31.44
C VAL A 243 -48.36 3.23 32.54
N GLY A 244 -47.98 2.00 32.24
CA GLY A 244 -47.20 1.14 33.16
C GLY A 244 -45.81 1.70 33.47
N ASP A 245 -45.17 2.37 32.49
CA ASP A 245 -43.90 3.02 32.65
C ASP A 245 -44.01 4.30 33.46
N LEU A 246 -45.05 5.06 33.23
CA LEU A 246 -45.36 6.22 34.09
C LEU A 246 -45.58 5.80 35.52
N ALA A 247 -46.29 4.72 35.77
CA ALA A 247 -46.48 4.19 37.13
C ALA A 247 -45.16 3.75 37.75
N PHE A 248 -44.29 3.12 36.98
CA PHE A 248 -42.96 2.74 37.46
C PHE A 248 -42.14 3.97 37.88
N ILE A 249 -42.07 5.02 37.06
CA ILE A 249 -41.34 6.26 37.36
C ILE A 249 -41.99 6.96 38.61
N ALA A 250 -43.33 7.07 38.64
CA ALA A 250 -44.04 7.65 39.76
C ALA A 250 -43.74 6.94 41.10
N ALA A 251 -43.57 5.64 41.09
CA ALA A 251 -43.19 4.88 42.30
C ALA A 251 -41.78 5.20 42.84
N HIS A 252 -40.92 5.78 41.98
CA HIS A 252 -39.55 6.17 42.35
C HIS A 252 -39.40 7.70 42.48
N TYR A 253 -40.51 8.45 42.39
CA TYR A 253 -40.50 9.90 42.41
C TYR A 253 -39.81 10.46 43.67
N GLY A 254 -38.94 11.45 43.49
CA GLY A 254 -38.16 12.10 44.53
C GLY A 254 -36.87 11.38 44.90
N GLN A 255 -36.56 10.22 44.29
CA GLN A 255 -35.26 9.58 44.46
C GLN A 255 -34.16 10.37 43.75
N THR A 256 -32.96 10.32 44.33
CA THR A 256 -31.73 10.88 43.76
C THR A 256 -30.67 9.81 43.60
N SER A 257 -29.68 10.08 42.78
CA SER A 257 -28.55 9.14 42.57
C SER A 257 -27.74 8.83 43.84
N ALA A 258 -27.97 9.57 44.93
CA ALA A 258 -27.38 9.34 46.28
C ALA A 258 -28.24 8.41 47.15
N ASP A 259 -29.46 8.08 46.76
CA ASP A 259 -30.35 7.25 47.55
C ASP A 259 -29.98 5.77 47.48
N PRO A 260 -30.04 4.99 48.64
CA PRO A 260 -29.70 3.57 48.66
C PRO A 260 -30.59 2.71 47.78
N ASN A 261 -31.83 3.14 47.50
CA ASN A 261 -32.80 2.45 46.66
C ASN A 261 -32.93 3.09 45.29
N TRP A 262 -31.92 3.86 44.87
CA TRP A 262 -31.90 4.49 43.55
C TRP A 262 -32.12 3.50 42.40
N ASN A 263 -33.05 3.83 41.55
CA ASN A 263 -33.28 3.10 40.35
C ASN A 263 -33.07 3.98 39.12
N SER A 264 -31.89 3.85 38.47
CA SER A 264 -31.50 4.67 37.34
C SER A 264 -32.40 4.54 36.11
N LYS A 265 -33.25 3.50 36.04
CA LYS A 265 -34.23 3.34 34.94
C LYS A 265 -35.38 4.34 35.05
N ALA A 266 -35.68 4.83 36.27
CA ALA A 266 -36.73 5.81 36.47
C ALA A 266 -36.30 7.26 36.13
N ASP A 267 -34.99 7.50 36.12
CA ASP A 267 -34.38 8.75 35.67
C ASP A 267 -34.13 8.68 34.17
N VAL A 268 -35.15 8.99 33.39
CA VAL A 268 -35.11 8.83 31.90
C VAL A 268 -34.40 9.97 31.19
N ASN A 269 -34.16 11.10 31.88
CA ASN A 269 -33.40 12.23 31.35
C ASN A 269 -31.94 12.24 31.82
N ALA A 270 -31.56 11.31 32.70
CA ALA A 270 -30.22 11.11 33.25
C ALA A 270 -29.63 12.33 34.01
N ASP A 271 -30.48 13.13 34.66
CA ASP A 271 -30.05 14.30 35.44
C ASP A 271 -29.70 13.98 36.91
N GLY A 272 -29.92 12.73 37.33
CA GLY A 272 -29.62 12.23 38.67
C GLY A 272 -30.74 12.38 39.69
N VAL A 273 -31.95 12.77 39.26
CA VAL A 273 -33.13 12.94 40.10
C VAL A 273 -34.34 12.38 39.39
N VAL A 274 -35.18 11.59 40.05
CA VAL A 274 -36.47 11.21 39.48
C VAL A 274 -37.53 12.21 39.83
N ASP A 275 -37.93 13.04 38.87
CA ASP A 275 -38.84 14.14 39.10
C ASP A 275 -39.95 14.28 38.00
N ILE A 276 -40.59 15.46 37.95
CA ILE A 276 -41.66 15.74 36.99
C ILE A 276 -41.19 15.74 35.52
N LEU A 277 -39.88 15.96 35.29
CA LEU A 277 -39.30 15.99 33.94
C LEU A 277 -39.32 14.59 33.34
N ASP A 278 -38.98 13.54 34.16
CA ASP A 278 -39.03 12.15 33.73
C ASP A 278 -40.45 11.70 33.38
N LEU A 279 -41.39 12.02 34.26
CA LEU A 279 -42.80 11.72 34.00
C LEU A 279 -43.31 12.43 32.76
N SER A 280 -42.93 13.72 32.58
CA SER A 280 -43.35 14.51 31.42
C SER A 280 -42.77 13.96 30.13
N ALA A 281 -41.55 13.48 30.12
CA ALA A 281 -40.92 12.89 28.95
C ALA A 281 -41.68 11.67 28.46
N VAL A 282 -41.98 10.73 29.35
CA VAL A 282 -42.72 9.50 29.01
C VAL A 282 -44.18 9.80 28.67
N ALA A 283 -44.83 10.70 29.41
CA ALA A 283 -46.19 11.11 29.12
C ALA A 283 -46.32 11.77 27.73
N SER A 284 -45.40 12.66 27.39
CA SER A 284 -45.35 13.32 26.07
C SER A 284 -45.14 12.29 24.96
N TYR A 285 -44.30 11.28 25.17
CA TYR A 285 -44.15 10.21 24.20
C TYR A 285 -45.43 9.44 23.96
N ILE A 286 -46.12 8.98 25.03
CA ILE A 286 -47.42 8.26 24.94
C ILE A 286 -48.49 9.04 24.24
N LEU A 287 -48.51 10.38 24.42
CA LEU A 287 -49.54 11.26 23.80
C LEU A 287 -49.28 11.54 22.33
N ASN A 288 -48.08 11.32 21.83
CA ASN A 288 -47.66 11.58 20.45
C ASN A 288 -47.57 10.32 19.58
N GLU A 289 -47.74 9.14 20.14
CA GLU A 289 -47.89 7.86 19.43
C GLU A 289 -49.36 7.71 18.92
#